data_c462c2f8b3cc5ec8ad1d3366e20fbd80
#
_entry.id   c462c2f8b3cc5ec8ad1d3366e20fbd80
#
_cell.length_a   1.000
_cell.length_b   1.000
_cell.length_c   1.000
_cell.angle_alpha   90.00
_cell.angle_beta   90.00
_cell.angle_gamma   90.00
#
_symmetry.space_group_name_H-M   'P 1'
#
loop_
_entity.id
_entity.type
_entity.pdbx_description
1 polymer ?
#
loop_
_entity_poly.entity_id
_entity_poly.type
_entity_poly.pdbx_seq_one_letter_code
_entity_poly.pdbx_strand_id
1 'polypeptide(L)'
;NEGQIHKHGKRVSRITLLKTQGYNTYLNLAKQRFKCLECNGTFTAKTSIVDESCFISRCVTQKVIEEATKVKTEIDTAEDNCISPSTVSRIRTKAANSLRIKPFNCLPEHIAMDEFKSVKNVTGSMSFIFIDNDTHDVIDILENRTTRFLRAYFERFDLKNRQQVKTVTIDMYEPYVRLFRDLFPNAAIIFDRFHIVQHLNRELNKYRVQVMNEYRNKKGPDYTIFKNNWKVLLMDTSKTIFSKYRWNKSFKAYKRSSDIVEFMLSKDDILRHSYELVQGLRKDLRLCNWPKFINRLNSVSKKSVSKGVWKAVKYYRKHQRMLRNTIYYPAFNNGAIEGINNKIKLIKRISFGYRNFNNFKARIMMIFSLYKGEKKKTTKPNNGLAA
;
A
#
# COMPACT_ATOMS: atom_id res chain seq x y z
N ASN A 1 -26.37 -18.04 49.50
CA ASN A 1 -25.88 -17.84 50.90
C ASN A 1 -25.85 -16.36 51.24
N GLU A 2 -27.04 -15.70 51.39
CA GLU A 2 -27.13 -14.25 51.62
C GLU A 2 -26.70 -13.83 53.06
N GLY A 3 -26.63 -14.74 54.02
CA GLY A 3 -26.25 -14.43 55.39
C GLY A 3 -24.75 -14.43 55.70
N GLN A 4 -23.88 -14.78 54.78
CA GLN A 4 -22.45 -14.96 55.04
C GLN A 4 -21.54 -13.84 54.49
N ILE A 5 -22.12 -12.80 53.86
CA ILE A 5 -21.37 -11.69 53.25
C ILE A 5 -21.70 -10.40 54.02
N HIS A 6 -20.68 -9.79 54.62
CA HIS A 6 -20.79 -8.54 55.35
C HIS A 6 -20.11 -7.36 54.66
N LYS A 7 -20.69 -6.14 54.83
CA LYS A 7 -20.05 -4.90 54.36
C LYS A 7 -18.76 -4.67 55.15
N HIS A 8 -17.65 -4.46 54.44
CA HIS A 8 -16.32 -4.32 55.04
C HIS A 8 -15.64 -3.02 54.56
N GLY A 9 -16.27 -1.89 54.86
CA GLY A 9 -15.80 -0.57 54.52
C GLY A 9 -15.92 -0.23 53.00
N LYS A 10 -15.42 0.93 52.62
CA LYS A 10 -15.41 1.41 51.23
C LYS A 10 -13.97 1.62 50.77
N ARG A 11 -13.71 1.32 49.51
CA ARG A 11 -12.45 1.67 48.83
C ARG A 11 -12.70 2.81 47.86
N VAL A 12 -12.08 3.96 48.11
CA VAL A 12 -12.12 5.11 47.19
C VAL A 12 -10.99 4.97 46.18
N SER A 13 -11.32 5.12 44.92
CA SER A 13 -10.34 5.10 43.82
C SER A 13 -10.56 6.31 42.91
N ARG A 14 -9.50 7.01 42.53
CA ARG A 14 -9.53 8.09 41.54
C ARG A 14 -9.49 7.50 40.15
N ILE A 15 -10.56 7.69 39.39
CA ILE A 15 -10.73 7.14 38.03
C ILE A 15 -10.58 8.27 37.01
N THR A 16 -9.72 8.10 36.00
CA THR A 16 -9.58 9.03 34.88
C THR A 16 -10.80 8.93 33.96
N LEU A 17 -11.46 10.05 33.72
CA LEU A 17 -12.56 10.20 32.77
C LEU A 17 -12.09 10.93 31.48
N LEU A 18 -12.97 11.06 30.50
CA LEU A 18 -12.74 11.91 29.34
C LEU A 18 -12.62 13.38 29.79
N LYS A 19 -11.78 14.16 29.10
CA LYS A 19 -11.69 15.61 29.33
C LYS A 19 -13.06 16.27 29.17
N THR A 20 -13.39 17.15 30.08
CA THR A 20 -14.61 17.98 30.02
C THR A 20 -14.18 19.42 29.78
N GLN A 21 -14.64 20.03 28.69
CA GLN A 21 -14.28 21.40 28.28
C GLN A 21 -12.75 21.65 28.23
N GLY A 22 -11.96 20.63 27.82
CA GLY A 22 -10.50 20.72 27.78
C GLY A 22 -9.76 20.43 29.11
N TYR A 23 -10.48 20.32 30.23
CA TYR A 23 -9.89 20.06 31.55
C TYR A 23 -9.81 18.56 31.86
N ASN A 24 -8.74 18.17 32.57
CA ASN A 24 -8.55 16.82 33.05
C ASN A 24 -9.63 16.48 34.10
N THR A 25 -10.44 15.47 33.86
CA THR A 25 -11.58 15.10 34.67
C THR A 25 -11.35 13.78 35.38
N TYR A 26 -11.67 13.75 36.70
CA TYR A 26 -11.48 12.58 37.53
C TYR A 26 -12.74 12.31 38.35
N LEU A 27 -13.03 11.03 38.54
CA LEU A 27 -14.11 10.54 39.42
C LEU A 27 -13.52 9.88 40.68
N ASN A 28 -13.82 10.39 41.82
CA ASN A 28 -13.54 9.69 43.09
C ASN A 28 -14.66 8.66 43.37
N LEU A 29 -14.39 7.41 42.99
CA LEU A 29 -15.36 6.32 43.05
C LEU A 29 -15.18 5.53 44.32
N ALA A 30 -16.18 5.62 45.24
CA ALA A 30 -16.24 4.83 46.47
C ALA A 30 -16.93 3.49 46.21
N LYS A 31 -16.17 2.40 46.16
CA LYS A 31 -16.68 1.03 45.95
C LYS A 31 -16.85 0.33 47.32
N GLN A 32 -18.00 -0.31 47.53
CA GLN A 32 -18.25 -1.12 48.72
C GLN A 32 -17.35 -2.37 48.67
N ARG A 33 -16.66 -2.65 49.79
CA ARG A 33 -15.98 -3.93 50.03
C ARG A 33 -16.87 -4.83 50.84
N PHE A 34 -16.73 -6.11 50.62
CA PHE A 34 -17.42 -7.18 51.32
C PHE A 34 -16.38 -8.18 51.82
N LYS A 35 -16.72 -8.85 52.92
CA LYS A 35 -15.97 -9.97 53.50
C LYS A 35 -16.89 -11.17 53.59
N CYS A 36 -16.42 -12.32 53.13
CA CYS A 36 -17.07 -13.60 53.36
C CYS A 36 -16.65 -14.14 54.76
N LEU A 37 -17.60 -14.54 55.57
CA LEU A 37 -17.32 -15.08 56.88
C LEU A 37 -16.82 -16.53 56.87
N GLU A 38 -17.18 -17.30 55.85
CA GLU A 38 -16.73 -18.68 55.72
C GLU A 38 -15.26 -18.78 55.31
N CYS A 39 -14.88 -18.12 54.22
CA CYS A 39 -13.52 -18.21 53.66
C CYS A 39 -12.60 -17.04 54.06
N ASN A 40 -13.11 -16.07 54.82
CA ASN A 40 -12.43 -14.80 55.18
C ASN A 40 -11.93 -14.00 53.97
N GLY A 41 -12.31 -14.38 52.75
CA GLY A 41 -11.99 -13.67 51.52
C GLY A 41 -12.68 -12.31 51.45
N THR A 42 -11.99 -11.30 50.92
CA THR A 42 -12.57 -9.96 50.68
C THR A 42 -12.69 -9.69 49.21
N PHE A 43 -13.80 -9.07 48.77
CA PHE A 43 -14.02 -8.63 47.40
C PHE A 43 -14.65 -7.24 47.36
N THR A 44 -14.53 -6.56 46.25
CA THR A 44 -15.05 -5.20 46.04
C THR A 44 -16.16 -5.23 45.01
N ALA A 45 -17.21 -4.44 45.22
CA ALA A 45 -18.32 -4.32 44.25
C ALA A 45 -17.84 -3.99 42.86
N LYS A 46 -18.37 -4.68 41.86
CA LYS A 46 -18.11 -4.42 40.45
C LYS A 46 -18.85 -3.16 39.99
N THR A 47 -18.38 -2.50 38.96
CA THR A 47 -18.98 -1.31 38.38
C THR A 47 -18.86 -1.36 36.84
N SER A 48 -19.80 -0.73 36.17
CA SER A 48 -19.74 -0.55 34.68
C SER A 48 -18.78 0.54 34.25
N ILE A 49 -18.33 1.43 35.14
CA ILE A 49 -17.51 2.62 34.80
C ILE A 49 -16.07 2.22 34.48
N VAL A 50 -15.53 1.24 35.19
CA VAL A 50 -14.11 0.85 35.10
C VAL A 50 -13.97 -0.66 35.24
N ASP A 51 -13.02 -1.23 34.53
CA ASP A 51 -12.69 -2.64 34.65
C ASP A 51 -12.03 -2.97 35.99
N GLU A 52 -12.04 -4.23 36.38
CA GLU A 52 -11.45 -4.70 37.61
C GLU A 52 -9.95 -4.34 37.66
N SER A 53 -9.49 -3.84 38.82
CA SER A 53 -8.12 -3.39 39.07
C SER A 53 -7.61 -2.26 38.10
N CYS A 54 -8.54 -1.55 37.45
CA CYS A 54 -8.19 -0.43 36.56
C CYS A 54 -8.60 0.92 37.20
N PHE A 55 -7.87 1.98 36.82
CA PHE A 55 -8.10 3.37 37.25
C PHE A 55 -8.44 4.30 36.07
N ILE A 56 -8.72 3.74 34.90
CA ILE A 56 -9.10 4.45 33.68
C ILE A 56 -10.49 3.97 33.28
N SER A 57 -11.40 4.89 33.02
CA SER A 57 -12.77 4.54 32.66
C SER A 57 -12.84 3.81 31.31
N ARG A 58 -13.88 3.01 31.11
CA ARG A 58 -14.15 2.32 29.84
C ARG A 58 -14.32 3.32 28.70
N CYS A 59 -14.91 4.50 28.97
CA CYS A 59 -15.05 5.56 27.97
C CYS A 59 -13.69 6.07 27.45
N VAL A 60 -12.69 6.25 28.34
CA VAL A 60 -11.33 6.63 27.93
C VAL A 60 -10.70 5.51 27.11
N THR A 61 -10.84 4.25 27.54
CA THR A 61 -10.33 3.09 26.79
C THR A 61 -10.92 3.03 25.38
N GLN A 62 -12.25 3.20 25.26
CA GLN A 62 -12.95 3.24 23.98
C GLN A 62 -12.46 4.40 23.10
N LYS A 63 -12.30 5.59 23.67
CA LYS A 63 -11.78 6.76 22.96
C LYS A 63 -10.37 6.55 22.40
N VAL A 64 -9.48 5.93 23.17
CA VAL A 64 -8.14 5.56 22.74
C VAL A 64 -8.18 4.58 21.55
N ILE A 65 -9.11 3.61 21.56
CA ILE A 65 -9.30 2.66 20.45
C ILE A 65 -9.80 3.39 19.20
N GLU A 66 -10.77 4.31 19.34
CA GLU A 66 -11.24 5.15 18.22
C GLU A 66 -10.12 6.01 17.65
N GLU A 67 -9.32 6.66 18.49
CA GLU A 67 -8.17 7.45 18.04
C GLU A 67 -7.06 6.60 17.41
N ALA A 68 -6.96 5.34 17.77
CA ALA A 68 -6.04 4.40 17.14
C ALA A 68 -6.36 4.13 15.66
N THR A 69 -7.56 4.44 15.19
CA THR A 69 -7.91 4.38 13.75
C THR A 69 -7.37 5.58 12.95
N LYS A 70 -6.96 6.65 13.63
CA LYS A 70 -6.40 7.87 13.03
C LYS A 70 -4.88 7.80 12.98
N VAL A 71 -4.28 8.56 12.05
CA VAL A 71 -2.84 8.72 11.98
C VAL A 71 -2.39 9.76 13.01
N LYS A 72 -2.21 9.33 14.27
CA LYS A 72 -1.89 10.15 15.44
C LYS A 72 -0.81 9.48 16.28
N THR A 73 0.07 10.25 16.94
CA THR A 73 1.13 9.70 17.79
C THR A 73 0.58 9.10 19.10
N GLU A 74 1.36 8.28 19.78
CA GLU A 74 0.99 7.78 21.11
C GLU A 74 1.05 8.89 22.16
N ILE A 75 1.96 9.85 21.99
CA ILE A 75 2.11 11.00 22.89
C ILE A 75 0.86 11.88 22.81
N ASP A 76 0.48 12.33 21.58
CA ASP A 76 -0.72 13.16 21.41
C ASP A 76 -1.99 12.46 21.91
N THR A 77 -2.10 11.12 21.67
CA THR A 77 -3.22 10.33 22.18
C THR A 77 -3.23 10.26 23.71
N ALA A 78 -2.05 10.16 24.31
CA ALA A 78 -1.89 10.11 25.78
C ALA A 78 -2.25 11.45 26.43
N GLU A 79 -1.77 12.56 25.86
CA GLU A 79 -2.07 13.92 26.30
C GLU A 79 -3.58 14.24 26.23
N ASP A 80 -4.22 13.90 25.09
CA ASP A 80 -5.65 14.14 24.90
C ASP A 80 -6.54 13.36 25.87
N ASN A 81 -6.07 12.20 26.35
CA ASN A 81 -6.83 11.32 27.21
C ASN A 81 -6.32 11.27 28.68
N CYS A 82 -5.36 12.11 29.07
CA CYS A 82 -4.79 12.20 30.43
C CYS A 82 -4.27 10.85 30.96
N ILE A 83 -3.59 10.10 30.10
CA ILE A 83 -2.97 8.81 30.42
C ILE A 83 -1.53 8.76 29.92
N SER A 84 -0.76 7.76 30.35
CA SER A 84 0.62 7.61 29.86
C SER A 84 0.67 7.02 28.45
N PRO A 85 1.70 7.33 27.63
CA PRO A 85 1.93 6.70 26.32
C PRO A 85 2.02 5.17 26.41
N SER A 86 2.60 4.63 27.48
CA SER A 86 2.66 3.19 27.73
C SER A 86 1.27 2.57 27.92
N THR A 87 0.33 3.30 28.54
CA THR A 87 -1.06 2.87 28.66
C THR A 87 -1.77 2.87 27.30
N VAL A 88 -1.55 3.90 26.47
CA VAL A 88 -2.06 3.94 25.09
C VAL A 88 -1.57 2.72 24.30
N SER A 89 -0.26 2.42 24.36
CA SER A 89 0.34 1.27 23.70
C SER A 89 -0.28 -0.06 24.16
N ARG A 90 -0.50 -0.23 25.46
CA ARG A 90 -1.14 -1.42 26.04
C ARG A 90 -2.60 -1.59 25.58
N ILE A 91 -3.40 -0.51 25.59
CA ILE A 91 -4.78 -0.52 25.10
C ILE A 91 -4.82 -0.90 23.63
N ARG A 92 -3.98 -0.28 22.80
CA ARG A 92 -3.86 -0.60 21.37
C ARG A 92 -3.49 -2.06 21.12
N THR A 93 -2.49 -2.57 21.84
CA THR A 93 -2.05 -3.97 21.69
C THR A 93 -3.17 -4.94 22.05
N LYS A 94 -3.90 -4.69 23.15
CA LYS A 94 -5.06 -5.50 23.56
C LYS A 94 -6.15 -5.48 22.49
N ALA A 95 -6.53 -4.31 21.98
CA ALA A 95 -7.52 -4.15 20.93
C ALA A 95 -7.08 -4.83 19.61
N ALA A 96 -5.82 -4.67 19.20
CA ALA A 96 -5.28 -5.31 18.01
C ALA A 96 -5.28 -6.84 18.09
N ASN A 97 -5.04 -7.41 19.26
CA ASN A 97 -5.11 -8.86 19.46
C ASN A 97 -6.53 -9.40 19.28
N SER A 98 -7.56 -8.65 19.70
CA SER A 98 -8.95 -9.04 19.43
C SER A 98 -9.35 -8.97 17.96
N LEU A 99 -8.69 -8.13 17.15
CA LEU A 99 -8.91 -8.03 15.70
C LEU A 99 -8.27 -9.18 14.90
N ARG A 100 -7.28 -9.88 15.47
CA ARG A 100 -6.58 -10.98 14.81
C ARG A 100 -7.44 -12.23 14.59
N ILE A 101 -8.61 -12.26 15.18
CA ILE A 101 -9.57 -13.38 15.06
C ILE A 101 -10.45 -13.16 13.82
N LYS A 102 -9.84 -13.01 12.63
CA LYS A 102 -10.58 -13.21 11.38
C LYS A 102 -10.52 -14.70 11.01
N PRO A 103 -11.64 -15.30 10.61
CA PRO A 103 -11.60 -16.68 10.13
C PRO A 103 -10.66 -16.76 8.93
N PHE A 104 -9.65 -17.64 9.01
CA PHE A 104 -8.67 -17.89 7.96
C PHE A 104 -9.27 -18.57 6.72
N ASN A 105 -10.58 -18.66 6.62
CA ASN A 105 -11.26 -19.52 5.65
C ASN A 105 -11.81 -18.75 4.44
N CYS A 106 -11.45 -17.50 4.23
CA CYS A 106 -11.97 -16.75 3.08
C CYS A 106 -10.87 -15.86 2.46
N LEU A 107 -10.57 -16.10 1.21
CA LEU A 107 -9.77 -15.22 0.37
C LEU A 107 -10.70 -14.42 -0.56
N PRO A 108 -10.39 -13.16 -0.88
CA PRO A 108 -11.12 -12.41 -1.89
C PRO A 108 -11.00 -13.04 -3.28
N GLU A 109 -11.99 -12.82 -4.14
CA GLU A 109 -11.93 -13.27 -5.53
C GLU A 109 -10.83 -12.53 -6.34
N HIS A 110 -10.58 -11.28 -6.00
CA HIS A 110 -9.59 -10.43 -6.64
C HIS A 110 -8.57 -9.92 -5.63
N ILE A 111 -7.32 -10.33 -5.77
CA ILE A 111 -6.25 -10.01 -4.83
C ILE A 111 -5.20 -9.12 -5.51
N ALA A 112 -4.80 -8.05 -4.86
CA ALA A 112 -3.62 -7.29 -5.22
C ALA A 112 -2.54 -7.43 -4.16
N MET A 113 -1.29 -7.52 -4.59
CA MET A 113 -0.15 -7.85 -3.74
C MET A 113 1.04 -6.93 -4.04
N ASP A 114 1.75 -6.50 -2.99
CA ASP A 114 2.93 -5.65 -3.12
C ASP A 114 3.86 -5.81 -1.90
N GLU A 115 5.03 -5.20 -1.99
CA GLU A 115 6.03 -5.19 -0.94
C GLU A 115 6.25 -3.78 -0.40
N PHE A 116 6.58 -3.69 0.88
CA PHE A 116 6.99 -2.42 1.47
C PHE A 116 8.14 -2.59 2.46
N LYS A 117 8.89 -1.49 2.66
CA LYS A 117 10.02 -1.50 3.60
C LYS A 117 9.53 -1.66 5.04
N SER A 118 9.89 -2.79 5.66
CA SER A 118 9.49 -3.18 7.00
C SER A 118 10.28 -2.46 8.10
N VAL A 119 10.15 -2.93 9.33
CA VAL A 119 10.93 -2.54 10.50
C VAL A 119 12.32 -3.19 10.48
N LYS A 120 13.26 -2.70 11.31
CA LYS A 120 14.65 -3.18 11.28
C LYS A 120 14.82 -4.65 11.70
N ASN A 121 13.95 -5.15 12.57
CA ASN A 121 14.07 -6.50 13.17
C ASN A 121 13.44 -7.61 12.31
N VAL A 122 13.03 -7.30 11.08
CA VAL A 122 12.48 -8.28 10.15
C VAL A 122 13.59 -8.83 9.26
N THR A 123 13.62 -10.13 9.07
CA THR A 123 14.54 -10.79 8.13
C THR A 123 14.31 -10.26 6.71
N GLY A 124 15.35 -9.69 6.08
CA GLY A 124 15.28 -9.19 4.71
C GLY A 124 14.70 -7.78 4.55
N SER A 125 14.40 -7.04 5.61
CA SER A 125 13.97 -5.64 5.64
C SER A 125 12.70 -5.27 4.85
N MET A 126 12.04 -6.22 4.21
CA MET A 126 10.82 -6.03 3.41
C MET A 126 9.69 -6.91 3.96
N SER A 127 8.51 -6.33 4.06
CA SER A 127 7.26 -7.03 4.37
C SER A 127 6.39 -7.13 3.13
N PHE A 128 5.44 -8.04 3.16
CA PHE A 128 4.49 -8.28 2.09
C PHE A 128 3.09 -7.88 2.54
N ILE A 129 2.32 -7.27 1.66
CA ILE A 129 0.94 -6.86 1.89
C ILE A 129 0.05 -7.41 0.78
N PHE A 130 -1.16 -7.84 1.13
CA PHE A 130 -2.17 -8.12 0.14
C PHE A 130 -3.53 -7.57 0.56
N ILE A 131 -4.30 -7.18 -0.44
CA ILE A 131 -5.59 -6.51 -0.29
C ILE A 131 -6.64 -7.19 -1.15
N ASP A 132 -7.88 -7.01 -0.78
CA ASP A 132 -9.01 -7.21 -1.68
C ASP A 132 -9.00 -6.09 -2.73
N ASN A 133 -8.89 -6.45 -4.01
CA ASN A 133 -8.76 -5.47 -5.09
C ASN A 133 -10.10 -4.82 -5.50
N ASP A 134 -11.24 -5.35 -5.03
CA ASP A 134 -12.55 -4.76 -5.22
C ASP A 134 -12.88 -3.73 -4.13
N THR A 135 -12.70 -4.12 -2.87
CA THR A 135 -13.03 -3.26 -1.72
C THR A 135 -11.87 -2.36 -1.29
N HIS A 136 -10.66 -2.67 -1.72
CA HIS A 136 -9.40 -2.06 -1.30
C HIS A 136 -9.10 -2.24 0.20
N ASP A 137 -9.73 -3.23 0.84
CA ASP A 137 -9.48 -3.56 2.24
C ASP A 137 -8.16 -4.33 2.38
N VAL A 138 -7.36 -3.95 3.37
CA VAL A 138 -6.15 -4.70 3.72
C VAL A 138 -6.56 -6.03 4.37
N ILE A 139 -6.20 -7.13 3.72
CA ILE A 139 -6.50 -8.47 4.22
C ILE A 139 -5.49 -8.89 5.27
N ASP A 140 -4.20 -8.84 4.92
CA ASP A 140 -3.14 -9.10 5.90
C ASP A 140 -1.80 -8.47 5.47
N ILE A 141 -0.90 -8.41 6.45
CA ILE A 141 0.48 -7.97 6.30
C ILE A 141 1.39 -9.06 6.84
N LEU A 142 2.34 -9.48 6.03
CA LEU A 142 3.24 -10.58 6.33
C LEU A 142 4.64 -10.04 6.60
N GLU A 143 5.29 -10.63 7.59
CA GLU A 143 6.62 -10.21 8.03
C GLU A 143 7.69 -10.39 6.94
N ASN A 144 7.54 -11.42 6.10
CA ASN A 144 8.52 -11.82 5.12
C ASN A 144 7.90 -11.96 3.73
N ARG A 145 8.70 -11.68 2.69
CA ARG A 145 8.31 -11.74 1.27
C ARG A 145 8.89 -12.94 0.51
N THR A 146 9.68 -13.80 1.17
CA THR A 146 10.30 -14.96 0.49
C THR A 146 9.24 -15.93 0.00
N THR A 147 9.45 -16.51 -1.16
CA THR A 147 8.51 -17.46 -1.78
C THR A 147 8.19 -18.65 -0.88
N ARG A 148 9.18 -19.14 -0.11
CA ARG A 148 8.98 -20.20 0.88
C ARG A 148 7.99 -19.75 1.99
N PHE A 149 8.18 -18.57 2.53
CA PHE A 149 7.31 -18.03 3.59
C PHE A 149 5.89 -17.78 3.06
N LEU A 150 5.77 -17.15 1.88
CA LEU A 150 4.48 -16.90 1.26
C LEU A 150 3.74 -18.17 0.92
N ARG A 151 4.44 -19.20 0.41
CA ARG A 151 3.85 -20.53 0.16
C ARG A 151 3.26 -21.11 1.43
N ALA A 152 4.03 -21.22 2.50
CA ALA A 152 3.58 -21.73 3.78
C ALA A 152 2.41 -20.93 4.37
N TYR A 153 2.35 -19.61 4.13
CA TYR A 153 1.24 -18.77 4.56
C TYR A 153 -0.04 -19.08 3.79
N PHE A 154 0.01 -19.10 2.45
CA PHE A 154 -1.19 -19.30 1.64
C PHE A 154 -1.68 -20.74 1.60
N GLU A 155 -0.80 -21.72 1.80
CA GLU A 155 -1.18 -23.15 1.93
C GLU A 155 -2.01 -23.46 3.19
N ARG A 156 -2.07 -22.54 4.16
CA ARG A 156 -3.00 -22.64 5.30
C ARG A 156 -4.47 -22.44 4.90
N PHE A 157 -4.74 -21.85 3.74
CA PHE A 157 -6.07 -21.80 3.16
C PHE A 157 -6.33 -23.07 2.36
N ASP A 158 -7.52 -23.66 2.53
CA ASP A 158 -7.92 -24.84 1.80
C ASP A 158 -7.82 -24.62 0.28
N LEU A 159 -7.56 -25.68 -0.45
CA LEU A 159 -7.45 -25.61 -1.91
C LEU A 159 -8.73 -25.02 -2.54
N LYS A 160 -9.91 -25.38 -2.01
CA LYS A 160 -11.20 -24.82 -2.46
C LYS A 160 -11.25 -23.30 -2.36
N ASN A 161 -10.77 -22.72 -1.25
CA ASN A 161 -10.66 -21.26 -1.07
C ASN A 161 -9.67 -20.63 -2.04
N ARG A 162 -8.52 -21.26 -2.25
CA ARG A 162 -7.51 -20.79 -3.22
C ARG A 162 -7.99 -20.86 -4.66
N GLN A 163 -8.83 -21.83 -5.00
CA GLN A 163 -9.45 -21.98 -6.32
C GLN A 163 -10.55 -20.94 -6.61
N GLN A 164 -11.12 -20.30 -5.58
CA GLN A 164 -12.10 -19.23 -5.73
C GLN A 164 -11.46 -17.89 -6.18
N VAL A 165 -10.14 -17.74 -6.02
CA VAL A 165 -9.42 -16.55 -6.46
C VAL A 165 -9.43 -16.48 -7.98
N LYS A 166 -9.97 -15.40 -8.53
CA LYS A 166 -10.14 -15.16 -9.97
C LYS A 166 -8.99 -14.36 -10.57
N THR A 167 -8.44 -13.38 -9.82
CA THR A 167 -7.30 -12.58 -10.28
C THR A 167 -6.29 -12.33 -9.17
N VAL A 168 -5.01 -12.30 -9.55
CA VAL A 168 -3.90 -11.92 -8.67
C VAL A 168 -3.04 -10.87 -9.37
N THR A 169 -3.04 -9.64 -8.86
CA THR A 169 -2.23 -8.53 -9.36
C THR A 169 -0.91 -8.47 -8.61
N ILE A 170 0.19 -8.54 -9.33
CA ILE A 170 1.57 -8.57 -8.80
C ILE A 170 2.53 -7.74 -9.65
N ASP A 171 3.69 -7.46 -9.07
CA ASP A 171 4.82 -6.93 -9.79
C ASP A 171 5.42 -7.94 -10.78
N MET A 172 6.18 -7.46 -11.76
CA MET A 172 6.85 -8.28 -12.76
C MET A 172 8.07 -9.02 -12.18
N TYR A 173 7.85 -9.87 -11.17
CA TYR A 173 8.91 -10.66 -10.52
C TYR A 173 8.67 -12.16 -10.77
N GLU A 174 9.57 -12.80 -11.53
CA GLU A 174 9.42 -14.18 -12.00
C GLU A 174 9.13 -15.20 -10.88
N PRO A 175 9.79 -15.15 -9.72
CA PRO A 175 9.48 -16.08 -8.63
C PRO A 175 8.03 -15.98 -8.13
N TYR A 176 7.43 -14.78 -8.16
CA TYR A 176 6.02 -14.60 -7.77
C TYR A 176 5.07 -15.16 -8.82
N VAL A 177 5.40 -15.01 -10.11
CA VAL A 177 4.58 -15.59 -11.20
C VAL A 177 4.43 -17.09 -11.01
N ARG A 178 5.53 -17.81 -10.73
CA ARG A 178 5.51 -19.25 -10.48
C ARG A 178 4.75 -19.59 -9.21
N LEU A 179 5.08 -18.93 -8.11
CA LEU A 179 4.47 -19.16 -6.80
C LEU A 179 2.95 -19.02 -6.85
N PHE A 180 2.46 -17.89 -7.37
CA PHE A 180 1.02 -17.60 -7.33
C PHE A 180 0.23 -18.37 -8.39
N ARG A 181 0.85 -18.82 -9.47
CA ARG A 181 0.24 -19.78 -10.39
C ARG A 181 0.00 -21.13 -9.72
N ASP A 182 0.95 -21.60 -8.91
CA ASP A 182 0.80 -22.86 -8.17
C ASP A 182 -0.23 -22.72 -7.04
N LEU A 183 -0.21 -21.60 -6.31
CA LEU A 183 -1.10 -21.38 -5.17
C LEU A 183 -2.55 -21.12 -5.56
N PHE A 184 -2.79 -20.42 -6.67
CA PHE A 184 -4.11 -20.01 -7.16
C PHE A 184 -4.34 -20.53 -8.58
N PRO A 185 -4.66 -21.82 -8.75
CA PRO A 185 -4.66 -22.48 -10.06
C PRO A 185 -5.67 -21.91 -11.06
N ASN A 186 -6.78 -21.34 -10.57
CA ASN A 186 -7.82 -20.74 -11.39
C ASN A 186 -7.61 -19.24 -11.64
N ALA A 187 -6.63 -18.61 -10.98
CA ALA A 187 -6.46 -17.18 -11.05
C ALA A 187 -5.75 -16.70 -12.33
N ALA A 188 -6.24 -15.63 -12.90
CA ALA A 188 -5.52 -14.86 -13.91
C ALA A 188 -4.45 -13.99 -13.23
N ILE A 189 -3.17 -14.28 -13.48
CA ILE A 189 -2.08 -13.44 -12.99
C ILE A 189 -2.02 -12.19 -13.85
N ILE A 190 -2.02 -11.03 -13.20
CA ILE A 190 -2.01 -9.69 -13.80
C ILE A 190 -0.73 -8.99 -13.37
N PHE A 191 0.01 -8.42 -14.33
CA PHE A 191 1.12 -7.52 -14.01
C PHE A 191 0.61 -6.11 -13.76
N ASP A 192 1.12 -5.47 -12.71
CA ASP A 192 0.79 -4.08 -12.48
C ASP A 192 1.26 -3.19 -13.63
N ARG A 193 0.33 -2.36 -14.15
CA ARG A 193 0.57 -1.45 -15.29
C ARG A 193 1.66 -0.43 -15.01
N PHE A 194 1.73 0.06 -13.79
CA PHE A 194 2.74 1.03 -13.40
C PHE A 194 4.15 0.45 -13.57
N HIS A 195 4.36 -0.80 -13.14
CA HIS A 195 5.65 -1.48 -13.24
C HIS A 195 6.04 -1.77 -14.70
N ILE A 196 5.07 -2.07 -15.58
CA ILE A 196 5.32 -2.23 -17.03
C ILE A 196 5.85 -0.91 -17.61
N VAL A 197 5.14 0.19 -17.36
CA VAL A 197 5.53 1.52 -17.87
C VAL A 197 6.86 1.96 -17.27
N GLN A 198 7.07 1.75 -15.99
CA GLN A 198 8.32 2.07 -15.29
C GLN A 198 9.51 1.28 -15.85
N HIS A 199 9.32 -0.02 -16.15
CA HIS A 199 10.35 -0.86 -16.76
C HIS A 199 10.74 -0.34 -18.14
N LEU A 200 9.77 -0.06 -19.02
CA LEU A 200 10.01 0.50 -20.34
C LEU A 200 10.75 1.84 -20.27
N ASN A 201 10.28 2.75 -19.44
CA ASN A 201 10.91 4.06 -19.25
C ASN A 201 12.33 3.96 -18.69
N ARG A 202 12.58 3.02 -17.78
CA ARG A 202 13.91 2.80 -17.23
C ARG A 202 14.90 2.34 -18.29
N GLU A 203 14.51 1.39 -19.15
CA GLU A 203 15.39 0.88 -20.18
C GLU A 203 15.63 1.91 -21.31
N LEU A 204 14.59 2.68 -21.68
CA LEU A 204 14.75 3.81 -22.60
C LEU A 204 15.68 4.88 -22.02
N ASN A 205 15.52 5.24 -20.74
CA ASN A 205 16.37 6.25 -20.10
C ASN A 205 17.84 5.80 -19.97
N LYS A 206 18.08 4.52 -19.72
CA LYS A 206 19.45 3.99 -19.72
C LYS A 206 20.14 4.21 -21.08
N TYR A 207 19.43 3.95 -22.17
CA TYR A 207 19.99 4.18 -23.50
C TYR A 207 20.16 5.66 -23.80
N ARG A 208 19.19 6.53 -23.45
CA ARG A 208 19.37 7.98 -23.50
C ARG A 208 20.66 8.43 -22.81
N VAL A 209 20.99 7.87 -21.64
CA VAL A 209 22.23 8.20 -20.92
C VAL A 209 23.48 7.76 -21.70
N GLN A 210 23.42 6.62 -22.42
CA GLN A 210 24.53 6.18 -23.29
C GLN A 210 24.76 7.18 -24.42
N VAL A 211 23.72 7.52 -25.17
CA VAL A 211 23.78 8.54 -26.22
C VAL A 211 24.26 9.91 -25.69
N MET A 212 23.72 10.33 -24.54
CA MET A 212 24.16 11.56 -23.86
C MET A 212 25.67 11.57 -23.61
N ASN A 213 26.24 10.46 -23.14
CA ASN A 213 27.67 10.39 -22.80
C ASN A 213 28.59 10.48 -24.03
N GLU A 214 28.13 10.14 -25.23
CA GLU A 214 28.87 10.34 -26.48
C GLU A 214 29.13 11.82 -26.79
N TYR A 215 28.31 12.72 -26.25
CA TYR A 215 28.45 14.17 -26.37
C TYR A 215 29.17 14.83 -25.20
N ARG A 216 29.62 14.06 -24.19
CA ARG A 216 30.19 14.63 -22.94
C ARG A 216 31.41 15.49 -23.17
N ASN A 217 32.30 15.08 -24.11
CA ASN A 217 33.54 15.75 -24.42
C ASN A 217 33.51 16.52 -25.74
N LYS A 218 32.32 16.56 -26.40
CA LYS A 218 32.13 17.30 -27.66
C LYS A 218 31.74 18.75 -27.37
N LYS A 219 32.20 19.70 -28.17
CA LYS A 219 31.73 21.09 -28.15
C LYS A 219 30.25 21.13 -28.58
N GLY A 220 29.42 21.88 -27.83
CA GLY A 220 28.02 22.09 -28.17
C GLY A 220 27.05 21.84 -27.01
N PRO A 221 25.76 22.14 -27.22
CA PRO A 221 24.75 22.06 -26.15
C PRO A 221 24.15 20.65 -25.96
N ASP A 222 24.47 19.69 -26.82
CA ASP A 222 23.80 18.39 -26.91
C ASP A 222 23.82 17.62 -25.59
N TYR A 223 24.98 17.51 -24.94
CA TYR A 223 25.09 16.87 -23.63
C TYR A 223 24.13 17.50 -22.60
N THR A 224 24.07 18.83 -22.55
CA THR A 224 23.24 19.59 -21.60
C THR A 224 21.75 19.42 -21.92
N ILE A 225 21.39 19.37 -23.23
CA ILE A 225 20.03 19.12 -23.68
C ILE A 225 19.55 17.73 -23.24
N PHE A 226 20.33 16.69 -23.51
CA PHE A 226 20.01 15.32 -23.06
C PHE A 226 19.92 15.22 -21.53
N LYS A 227 20.87 15.86 -20.80
CA LYS A 227 20.94 15.83 -19.34
C LYS A 227 19.71 16.47 -18.70
N ASN A 228 19.29 17.64 -19.15
CA ASN A 228 18.27 18.44 -18.50
C ASN A 228 16.84 18.05 -18.92
N ASN A 229 16.66 17.48 -20.11
CA ASN A 229 15.34 17.22 -20.68
C ASN A 229 14.90 15.73 -20.62
N TRP A 230 15.53 14.89 -19.78
CA TRP A 230 15.20 13.48 -19.69
C TRP A 230 13.74 13.21 -19.32
N LYS A 231 13.14 14.07 -18.47
CA LYS A 231 11.72 13.97 -18.08
C LYS A 231 10.79 14.17 -19.28
N VAL A 232 11.18 15.03 -20.20
CA VAL A 232 10.42 15.32 -21.42
C VAL A 232 10.41 14.10 -22.34
N LEU A 233 11.56 13.45 -22.53
CA LEU A 233 11.67 12.21 -23.32
C LEU A 233 10.82 11.06 -22.74
N LEU A 234 10.74 10.96 -21.41
CA LEU A 234 9.96 9.90 -20.74
C LEU A 234 8.48 10.25 -20.55
N MET A 235 8.06 11.45 -20.93
CA MET A 235 6.68 11.92 -20.78
C MET A 235 5.74 11.12 -21.69
N ASP A 236 4.50 10.94 -21.24
CA ASP A 236 3.44 10.39 -22.10
C ASP A 236 3.03 11.43 -23.14
N THR A 237 3.12 11.06 -24.42
CA THR A 237 2.79 11.95 -25.54
C THR A 237 1.33 12.37 -25.61
N SER A 238 0.44 11.67 -24.91
CA SER A 238 -0.99 12.03 -24.82
C SER A 238 -1.28 13.20 -23.87
N LYS A 239 -0.30 13.61 -23.05
CA LYS A 239 -0.51 14.74 -22.13
C LYS A 239 -0.55 16.06 -22.91
N THR A 240 -1.55 16.89 -22.65
CA THR A 240 -1.73 18.22 -23.27
C THR A 240 -0.49 19.12 -23.16
N ILE A 241 0.29 18.94 -22.09
CA ILE A 241 1.53 19.70 -21.86
C ILE A 241 2.62 19.40 -22.90
N PHE A 242 2.51 18.28 -23.63
CA PHE A 242 3.49 17.86 -24.63
C PHE A 242 3.57 18.83 -25.83
N SER A 243 2.45 19.44 -26.19
CA SER A 243 2.35 20.40 -27.31
C SER A 243 2.49 21.88 -26.91
N LYS A 244 2.51 22.20 -25.59
CA LYS A 244 2.62 23.59 -25.13
C LYS A 244 4.02 24.15 -25.24
N TYR A 245 4.14 25.40 -25.71
CA TYR A 245 5.40 26.17 -25.68
C TYR A 245 5.79 26.53 -24.26
N ARG A 246 7.07 26.32 -23.94
CA ARG A 246 7.69 26.69 -22.65
C ARG A 246 9.13 27.15 -22.88
N TRP A 247 9.57 28.11 -22.06
CA TRP A 247 10.98 28.49 -22.06
C TRP A 247 11.85 27.31 -21.64
N ASN A 248 12.80 26.94 -22.50
CA ASN A 248 13.76 25.88 -22.20
C ASN A 248 15.17 26.46 -22.08
N LYS A 249 15.74 26.32 -20.85
CA LYS A 249 17.06 26.87 -20.52
C LYS A 249 18.19 26.30 -21.39
N SER A 250 18.10 25.03 -21.78
CA SER A 250 19.15 24.37 -22.57
C SER A 250 19.17 24.83 -24.02
N PHE A 251 18.01 25.24 -24.54
CA PHE A 251 17.89 25.81 -25.91
C PHE A 251 17.93 27.35 -25.92
N LYS A 252 17.81 28.01 -24.75
CA LYS A 252 17.65 29.47 -24.62
C LYS A 252 16.53 30.00 -25.53
N ALA A 253 15.43 29.25 -25.65
CA ALA A 253 14.31 29.55 -26.52
C ALA A 253 13.00 28.92 -26.01
N TYR A 254 11.86 29.44 -26.48
CA TYR A 254 10.57 28.77 -26.31
C TYR A 254 10.48 27.55 -27.22
N LYS A 255 10.26 26.37 -26.67
CA LYS A 255 10.14 25.09 -27.38
C LYS A 255 8.95 24.30 -26.86
N ARG A 256 8.31 23.53 -27.73
CA ARG A 256 7.37 22.50 -27.33
C ARG A 256 8.15 21.27 -26.84
N SER A 257 7.55 20.48 -25.98
CA SER A 257 8.16 19.22 -25.55
C SER A 257 8.39 18.27 -26.73
N SER A 258 7.50 18.28 -27.74
CA SER A 258 7.68 17.55 -29.01
C SER A 258 8.96 17.94 -29.72
N ASP A 259 9.27 19.24 -29.84
CA ASP A 259 10.45 19.74 -30.55
C ASP A 259 11.75 19.33 -29.86
N ILE A 260 11.73 19.33 -28.50
CA ILE A 260 12.85 18.88 -27.69
C ILE A 260 13.09 17.37 -27.86
N VAL A 261 12.02 16.58 -27.89
CA VAL A 261 12.10 15.14 -28.12
C VAL A 261 12.63 14.86 -29.51
N GLU A 262 12.07 15.50 -30.55
CA GLU A 262 12.50 15.33 -31.94
C GLU A 262 13.97 15.66 -32.11
N PHE A 263 14.45 16.75 -31.48
CA PHE A 263 15.87 17.09 -31.46
C PHE A 263 16.74 15.96 -30.87
N MET A 264 16.30 15.36 -29.72
CA MET A 264 17.07 14.26 -29.14
C MET A 264 17.04 12.99 -29.99
N LEU A 265 15.89 12.70 -30.64
CA LEU A 265 15.73 11.53 -31.51
C LEU A 265 16.47 11.67 -32.83
N SER A 266 16.69 12.90 -33.33
CA SER A 266 17.48 13.12 -34.56
C SER A 266 18.96 12.79 -34.40
N LYS A 267 19.45 12.57 -33.18
CA LYS A 267 20.85 12.29 -32.87
C LYS A 267 21.24 10.81 -32.93
N ASP A 268 20.25 9.90 -32.82
CA ASP A 268 20.49 8.47 -32.80
C ASP A 268 19.22 7.68 -33.21
N ASP A 269 19.34 6.89 -34.29
CA ASP A 269 18.21 6.15 -34.85
C ASP A 269 17.74 5.01 -33.95
N ILE A 270 18.62 4.38 -33.17
CA ILE A 270 18.25 3.33 -32.21
C ILE A 270 17.45 3.95 -31.03
N LEU A 271 17.81 5.17 -30.62
CA LEU A 271 17.05 5.91 -29.65
C LEU A 271 15.64 6.24 -30.15
N ARG A 272 15.54 6.70 -31.41
CA ARG A 272 14.27 6.99 -32.10
C ARG A 272 13.37 5.75 -32.10
N HIS A 273 13.83 4.65 -32.65
CA HIS A 273 13.04 3.42 -32.75
C HIS A 273 12.67 2.86 -31.34
N SER A 274 13.61 2.94 -30.39
CA SER A 274 13.33 2.54 -29.00
C SER A 274 12.24 3.41 -28.36
N TYR A 275 12.28 4.73 -28.60
CA TYR A 275 11.27 5.67 -28.12
C TYR A 275 9.90 5.41 -28.75
N GLU A 276 9.83 5.28 -30.07
CA GLU A 276 8.58 5.01 -30.79
C GLU A 276 7.92 3.72 -30.32
N LEU A 277 8.72 2.65 -30.15
CA LEU A 277 8.24 1.40 -29.59
C LEU A 277 7.66 1.59 -28.18
N VAL A 278 8.41 2.23 -27.29
CA VAL A 278 8.00 2.44 -25.89
C VAL A 278 6.72 3.27 -25.83
N GLN A 279 6.63 4.38 -26.58
CA GLN A 279 5.42 5.22 -26.60
C GLN A 279 4.24 4.48 -27.23
N GLY A 280 4.48 3.69 -28.29
CA GLY A 280 3.46 2.85 -28.90
C GLY A 280 2.90 1.79 -27.95
N LEU A 281 3.75 1.04 -27.24
CA LEU A 281 3.33 0.05 -26.25
C LEU A 281 2.57 0.70 -25.08
N ARG A 282 2.98 1.88 -24.61
CA ARG A 282 2.26 2.65 -23.59
C ARG A 282 0.86 3.09 -24.05
N LYS A 283 0.76 3.55 -25.30
CA LYS A 283 -0.51 3.92 -25.94
C LYS A 283 -1.44 2.71 -26.01
N ASP A 284 -0.95 1.58 -26.52
CA ASP A 284 -1.74 0.36 -26.68
C ASP A 284 -2.18 -0.20 -25.32
N LEU A 285 -1.32 -0.13 -24.29
CA LEU A 285 -1.64 -0.50 -22.91
C LEU A 285 -2.75 0.41 -22.33
N ARG A 286 -2.67 1.74 -22.55
CA ARG A 286 -3.66 2.70 -22.06
C ARG A 286 -5.03 2.51 -22.73
N LEU A 287 -5.04 2.25 -24.03
CA LEU A 287 -6.25 2.03 -24.83
C LEU A 287 -6.79 0.60 -24.69
N CYS A 288 -6.19 -0.24 -23.84
CA CYS A 288 -6.56 -1.63 -23.65
C CYS A 288 -6.59 -2.44 -24.97
N ASN A 289 -5.69 -2.13 -25.91
CA ASN A 289 -5.66 -2.74 -27.25
C ASN A 289 -4.62 -3.86 -27.32
N TRP A 290 -5.00 -5.08 -26.97
CA TRP A 290 -4.12 -6.23 -27.00
C TRP A 290 -3.60 -6.56 -28.42
N PRO A 291 -4.44 -6.60 -29.47
CA PRO A 291 -3.95 -6.90 -30.84
C PRO A 291 -2.85 -5.94 -31.29
N LYS A 292 -3.00 -4.64 -31.08
CA LYS A 292 -1.96 -3.66 -31.44
C LYS A 292 -0.72 -3.81 -30.57
N PHE A 293 -0.90 -4.05 -29.27
CA PHE A 293 0.21 -4.26 -28.35
C PHE A 293 1.07 -5.45 -28.75
N ILE A 294 0.47 -6.61 -29.00
CA ILE A 294 1.21 -7.83 -29.34
C ILE A 294 1.84 -7.76 -30.74
N ASN A 295 1.14 -7.19 -31.73
CA ASN A 295 1.70 -6.98 -33.06
C ASN A 295 2.92 -6.08 -32.99
N ARG A 296 2.84 -4.94 -32.30
CA ARG A 296 3.98 -4.03 -32.08
C ARG A 296 5.13 -4.74 -31.36
N LEU A 297 4.83 -5.53 -30.36
CA LEU A 297 5.85 -6.29 -29.63
C LEU A 297 6.55 -7.32 -30.53
N ASN A 298 5.82 -7.97 -31.43
CA ASN A 298 6.35 -9.03 -32.29
C ASN A 298 7.06 -8.51 -33.54
N SER A 299 6.71 -7.31 -34.04
CA SER A 299 7.32 -6.72 -35.21
C SER A 299 8.74 -6.18 -34.98
N VAL A 300 9.16 -6.01 -33.75
CA VAL A 300 10.45 -5.43 -33.37
C VAL A 300 11.60 -6.42 -33.57
N SER A 301 12.67 -5.97 -34.23
CA SER A 301 13.92 -6.72 -34.37
C SER A 301 14.97 -6.33 -33.31
N LYS A 302 15.94 -7.22 -33.06
CA LYS A 302 17.05 -6.97 -32.13
C LYS A 302 17.92 -5.78 -32.58
N LYS A 303 18.05 -5.56 -33.88
CA LYS A 303 18.92 -4.53 -34.45
C LYS A 303 18.29 -3.13 -34.43
N SER A 304 16.93 -3.04 -34.34
CA SER A 304 16.22 -1.76 -34.42
C SER A 304 16.11 -1.02 -33.08
N VAL A 305 16.36 -1.66 -31.95
CA VAL A 305 16.18 -1.05 -30.65
C VAL A 305 17.37 -1.29 -29.71
N SER A 306 17.50 -0.50 -28.66
CA SER A 306 18.58 -0.64 -27.69
C SER A 306 18.59 -2.01 -27.01
N LYS A 307 19.76 -2.46 -26.58
CA LYS A 307 19.95 -3.76 -25.89
C LYS A 307 19.03 -3.91 -24.67
N GLY A 308 18.81 -2.82 -23.91
CA GLY A 308 17.93 -2.81 -22.74
C GLY A 308 16.45 -2.99 -23.11
N VAL A 309 15.99 -2.20 -24.09
CA VAL A 309 14.62 -2.31 -24.62
C VAL A 309 14.38 -3.68 -25.24
N TRP A 310 15.35 -4.24 -25.96
CA TRP A 310 15.24 -5.60 -26.50
C TRP A 310 15.11 -6.67 -25.40
N LYS A 311 15.83 -6.52 -24.27
CA LYS A 311 15.66 -7.42 -23.12
C LYS A 311 14.23 -7.34 -22.56
N ALA A 312 13.66 -6.13 -22.47
CA ALA A 312 12.26 -5.94 -22.05
C ALA A 312 11.29 -6.59 -23.04
N VAL A 313 11.49 -6.42 -24.36
CA VAL A 313 10.69 -7.07 -25.41
C VAL A 313 10.71 -8.60 -25.25
N LYS A 314 11.90 -9.21 -25.07
CA LYS A 314 12.00 -10.67 -24.84
C LYS A 314 11.26 -11.13 -23.59
N TYR A 315 11.39 -10.38 -22.51
CA TYR A 315 10.66 -10.67 -21.28
C TYR A 315 9.14 -10.61 -21.50
N TYR A 316 8.65 -9.60 -22.19
CA TYR A 316 7.23 -9.44 -22.50
C TYR A 316 6.70 -10.52 -23.44
N ARG A 317 7.46 -10.92 -24.45
CA ARG A 317 7.13 -12.06 -25.33
C ARG A 317 7.01 -13.37 -24.54
N LYS A 318 7.88 -13.59 -23.54
CA LYS A 318 7.80 -14.75 -22.65
C LYS A 318 6.54 -14.73 -21.78
N HIS A 319 6.10 -13.54 -21.36
CA HIS A 319 4.99 -13.36 -20.42
C HIS A 319 3.70 -12.81 -21.04
N GLN A 320 3.44 -13.14 -22.33
CA GLN A 320 2.28 -12.64 -23.07
C GLN A 320 0.95 -12.87 -22.37
N ARG A 321 0.76 -14.03 -21.73
CA ARG A 321 -0.48 -14.36 -21.03
C ARG A 321 -0.78 -13.35 -19.92
N MET A 322 0.21 -13.00 -19.09
CA MET A 322 0.04 -12.03 -18.00
C MET A 322 -0.19 -10.62 -18.51
N LEU A 323 0.53 -10.21 -19.57
CA LEU A 323 0.32 -8.91 -20.22
C LEU A 323 -1.06 -8.80 -20.86
N ARG A 324 -1.53 -9.89 -21.50
CA ARG A 324 -2.89 -9.97 -22.01
C ARG A 324 -3.92 -9.78 -20.88
N ASN A 325 -3.73 -10.46 -19.75
CA ASN A 325 -4.58 -10.29 -18.58
C ASN A 325 -4.55 -8.84 -18.07
N THR A 326 -3.38 -8.20 -18.01
CA THR A 326 -3.24 -6.78 -17.61
C THR A 326 -4.07 -5.85 -18.53
N ILE A 327 -4.16 -6.17 -19.81
CA ILE A 327 -4.91 -5.36 -20.78
C ILE A 327 -6.42 -5.63 -20.67
N TYR A 328 -6.84 -6.88 -20.49
CA TYR A 328 -8.26 -7.25 -20.38
C TYR A 328 -8.88 -6.96 -19.00
N TYR A 329 -8.08 -6.87 -17.96
CA TYR A 329 -8.53 -6.53 -16.60
C TYR A 329 -8.02 -5.16 -16.15
N PRO A 330 -8.40 -4.05 -16.82
CA PRO A 330 -7.85 -2.72 -16.55
C PRO A 330 -8.18 -2.16 -15.17
N ALA A 331 -9.23 -2.62 -14.55
CA ALA A 331 -9.66 -2.21 -13.21
C ALA A 331 -8.71 -2.73 -12.12
N PHE A 332 -8.09 -3.91 -12.33
CA PHE A 332 -7.26 -4.56 -11.32
C PHE A 332 -5.79 -4.13 -11.48
N ASN A 333 -5.38 -3.20 -10.64
CA ASN A 333 -4.02 -2.66 -10.59
C ASN A 333 -3.59 -2.42 -9.13
N ASN A 334 -2.32 -2.10 -8.91
CA ASN A 334 -1.77 -1.84 -7.57
C ASN A 334 -1.93 -0.38 -7.10
N GLY A 335 -2.72 0.46 -7.77
CA GLY A 335 -2.89 1.87 -7.38
C GLY A 335 -3.41 2.05 -5.96
N ALA A 336 -4.34 1.20 -5.52
CA ALA A 336 -4.85 1.21 -4.15
C ALA A 336 -3.75 0.84 -3.13
N ILE A 337 -2.95 -0.19 -3.43
CA ILE A 337 -1.81 -0.61 -2.58
C ILE A 337 -0.76 0.51 -2.50
N GLU A 338 -0.48 1.22 -3.58
CA GLU A 338 0.45 2.35 -3.56
C GLU A 338 -0.02 3.43 -2.57
N GLY A 339 -1.31 3.77 -2.58
CA GLY A 339 -1.92 4.68 -1.60
C GLY A 339 -1.78 4.17 -0.16
N ILE A 340 -2.02 2.88 0.06
CA ILE A 340 -1.85 2.21 1.35
C ILE A 340 -0.38 2.23 1.79
N ASN A 341 0.56 1.90 0.90
CA ASN A 341 2.00 1.93 1.18
C ASN A 341 2.48 3.35 1.54
N ASN A 342 1.94 4.39 0.92
CA ASN A 342 2.25 5.78 1.28
C ASN A 342 1.73 6.12 2.69
N LYS A 343 0.53 5.67 3.05
CA LYS A 343 0.00 5.83 4.41
C LYS A 343 0.81 5.01 5.45
N ILE A 344 1.26 3.80 5.11
CA ILE A 344 2.17 2.99 5.95
C ILE A 344 3.49 3.73 6.20
N LYS A 345 4.08 4.36 5.18
CA LYS A 345 5.28 5.19 5.33
C LYS A 345 5.03 6.37 6.28
N LEU A 346 3.86 7.01 6.21
CA LEU A 346 3.49 8.09 7.13
C LEU A 346 3.34 7.58 8.56
N ILE A 347 2.63 6.48 8.78
CA ILE A 347 2.47 5.82 10.10
C ILE A 347 3.84 5.54 10.72
N LYS A 348 4.78 5.02 9.93
CA LYS A 348 6.14 4.73 10.38
C LYS A 348 6.92 5.99 10.74
N ARG A 349 6.73 7.08 9.98
CA ARG A 349 7.40 8.36 10.20
C ARG A 349 6.94 9.03 11.47
N ILE A 350 5.63 9.15 11.71
CA ILE A 350 5.08 9.80 12.91
C ILE A 350 5.38 9.05 14.22
N SER A 351 5.65 7.74 14.10
CA SER A 351 6.03 6.91 15.26
C SER A 351 7.53 6.82 15.46
N PHE A 352 8.34 7.63 14.77
CA PHE A 352 9.81 7.58 14.76
C PHE A 352 10.37 6.16 14.48
N GLY A 353 9.57 5.32 13.85
CA GLY A 353 9.86 3.92 13.54
C GLY A 353 9.26 2.93 14.54
N TYR A 354 9.31 1.66 14.17
CA TYR A 354 8.89 0.53 15.00
C TYR A 354 10.05 -0.43 15.17
N ARG A 355 10.21 -1.01 16.36
CA ARG A 355 11.18 -2.09 16.62
C ARG A 355 10.54 -3.47 16.46
N ASN A 356 9.26 -3.61 16.78
CA ASN A 356 8.53 -4.87 16.76
C ASN A 356 7.54 -4.90 15.58
N PHE A 357 7.64 -5.94 14.73
CA PHE A 357 6.77 -6.12 13.59
C PHE A 357 5.30 -6.30 13.98
N ASN A 358 5.01 -7.05 15.05
CA ASN A 358 3.64 -7.29 15.48
C ASN A 358 2.93 -6.00 15.91
N ASN A 359 3.63 -5.11 16.62
CA ASN A 359 3.09 -3.81 17.00
C ASN A 359 2.88 -2.91 15.77
N PHE A 360 3.79 -2.97 14.79
CA PHE A 360 3.65 -2.25 13.54
C PHE A 360 2.47 -2.76 12.71
N LYS A 361 2.36 -4.07 12.53
CA LYS A 361 1.22 -4.74 11.87
C LYS A 361 -0.09 -4.38 12.55
N ALA A 362 -0.14 -4.49 13.89
CA ALA A 362 -1.31 -4.15 14.69
C ALA A 362 -1.75 -2.71 14.43
N ARG A 363 -0.80 -1.76 14.41
CA ARG A 363 -1.08 -0.35 14.14
C ARG A 363 -1.65 -0.12 12.75
N ILE A 364 -1.08 -0.75 11.74
CA ILE A 364 -1.58 -0.65 10.36
C ILE A 364 -3.00 -1.24 10.28
N MET A 365 -3.20 -2.44 10.80
CA MET A 365 -4.52 -3.09 10.75
C MET A 365 -5.60 -2.28 11.48
N MET A 366 -5.29 -1.64 12.60
CA MET A 366 -6.24 -0.75 13.29
C MET A 366 -6.65 0.43 12.40
N ILE A 367 -5.72 1.04 11.68
CA ILE A 367 -5.99 2.20 10.80
C ILE A 367 -6.81 1.80 9.56
N PHE A 368 -6.63 0.60 9.03
CA PHE A 368 -7.28 0.18 7.80
C PHE A 368 -8.50 -0.72 8.00
N SER A 369 -8.62 -1.41 9.15
CA SER A 369 -9.65 -2.44 9.35
C SER A 369 -10.75 -2.07 10.35
N LEU A 370 -10.48 -1.16 11.32
CA LEU A 370 -11.47 -0.79 12.34
C LEU A 370 -12.47 0.26 11.88
N TYR A 371 -12.10 1.14 10.97
CA TYR A 371 -12.98 2.21 10.50
C TYR A 371 -13.44 1.93 9.08
N LYS A 372 -14.53 1.18 8.95
CA LYS A 372 -15.37 1.22 7.75
C LYS A 372 -16.40 2.35 7.96
N GLY A 373 -15.97 3.60 7.77
CA GLY A 373 -16.94 4.68 7.54
C GLY A 373 -17.80 4.28 6.35
N GLU A 374 -19.12 4.52 6.43
CA GLU A 374 -20.02 4.31 5.31
C GLU A 374 -19.40 4.94 4.06
N LYS A 375 -19.01 4.10 3.09
CA LYS A 375 -18.57 4.60 1.78
C LYS A 375 -19.79 5.34 1.22
N LYS A 376 -19.75 6.67 1.17
CA LYS A 376 -20.70 7.44 0.35
C LYS A 376 -20.66 6.81 -1.02
N LYS A 377 -21.76 6.14 -1.42
CA LYS A 377 -21.95 5.67 -2.79
C LYS A 377 -21.85 6.94 -3.64
N THR A 378 -20.71 7.13 -4.28
CA THR A 378 -20.61 8.13 -5.35
C THR A 378 -21.49 7.58 -6.47
N THR A 379 -22.71 8.04 -6.53
CA THR A 379 -23.55 7.92 -7.71
C THR A 379 -22.77 8.59 -8.85
N LYS A 380 -22.26 7.77 -9.75
CA LYS A 380 -21.73 8.27 -11.03
C LYS A 380 -22.89 9.06 -11.65
N PRO A 381 -22.70 10.30 -12.11
CA PRO A 381 -23.72 10.98 -12.88
C PRO A 381 -24.01 10.10 -14.10
N ASN A 382 -25.26 9.70 -14.25
CA ASN A 382 -25.78 9.11 -15.48
C ASN A 382 -25.62 10.18 -16.57
N ASN A 383 -24.57 10.08 -17.38
CA ASN A 383 -24.56 10.76 -18.68
C ASN A 383 -25.56 10.01 -19.56
N GLY A 384 -26.81 10.39 -19.43
CA GLY A 384 -27.85 10.09 -20.39
C GLY A 384 -27.40 10.68 -21.74
N LEU A 385 -27.18 9.79 -22.69
CA LEU A 385 -27.21 10.10 -24.10
C LEU A 385 -28.63 10.67 -24.39
N ALA A 386 -28.72 11.97 -24.59
CA ALA A 386 -29.84 12.55 -25.30
C ALA A 386 -29.53 12.51 -26.79
N ALA A 387 -30.53 12.15 -27.55
CA ALA A 387 -30.59 11.89 -28.98
C ALA A 387 -29.95 12.93 -29.89
#